data_94144cfff3b9d7c257c9cef067de99e2
#
_entry.id   94144cfff3b9d7c257c9cef067de99e2
#
_cell.length_a   1.000
_cell.length_b   1.000
_cell.length_c   1.000
_cell.angle_alpha   90.00
_cell.angle_beta   90.00
_cell.angle_gamma   90.00
#
_symmetry.space_group_name_H-M   'P 1'
#
loop_
_entity.id
_entity.type
_entity.pdbx_description
1 polymer ?
#
loop_
_entity_poly.entity_id
_entity_poly.type
_entity_poly.pdbx_seq_one_letter_code
_entity_poly.pdbx_strand_id
1 'polypeptide(L)'
;MSLTRRDFASRSAVTGAGVALAGTVGALATAPNALAASDTAADDTDDTDDTDGADLDGSDGTGAQRHSGVGYGPLVPDPEGILALPAGFTYTILTYSGRTRLESGEFTPGKHDGTAAFPGPRGTTLLVNNHELKGPRANWPHPVPLTEGLVYDPAASGGCTVVEVRPDGRVAEWVGIAGTSTNCAGGSTPWGTWLTCEENSDRAGVNGMTKDHGYVFEVDPCDRRANRDPKPLKFFGRYDHEAVVIDPKRGHAYLTEDASGPNGLFYRWTPPKGFTYGPRRFRSLADDAGVLQAPKCYDSGGRFVDDLSRATRIGTVYGVDWIDVPDRDARTVAVRKQFDEITRARKLEGMWWGDGGAYIVSSYARAESPGAAHDGQVWFYDPKRRTLTLKVLLGVNPDPSADGALDGPDNITVSPYGGIVLAEDGEGVQHLFGATDSGRTYPIARNDLNIGTEEEPEYSEFAGVTFSPDGKTLYANIQTPGILLAITGPWKRHKR
;
A
#
# COMPACT_ATOMS: atom_id res chain seq x y z
N MET A 1 20.06 19.51 -7.44
CA MET A 1 20.67 20.29 -6.34
C MET A 1 20.39 19.52 -5.06
N SER A 2 21.41 19.05 -4.38
CA SER A 2 21.27 18.41 -3.08
C SER A 2 20.86 19.47 -2.06
N LEU A 3 19.73 19.28 -1.39
CA LEU A 3 19.27 20.15 -0.30
C LEU A 3 20.13 19.87 0.94
N THR A 4 20.67 20.89 1.56
CA THR A 4 21.55 20.77 2.74
C THR A 4 20.83 21.23 4.01
N ARG A 5 21.33 20.79 5.21
CA ARG A 5 20.82 21.18 6.53
C ARG A 5 20.53 22.67 6.73
N ARG A 6 21.27 23.56 6.04
CA ARG A 6 21.01 25.01 6.12
C ARG A 6 19.69 25.42 5.51
N ASP A 7 19.19 24.64 4.55
CA ASP A 7 17.89 24.89 3.91
C ASP A 7 16.74 24.43 4.81
N PHE A 8 17.01 23.48 5.70
CA PHE A 8 16.04 22.91 6.65
C PHE A 8 15.75 23.84 7.83
N ALA A 9 16.78 24.43 8.43
CA ALA A 9 16.67 25.19 9.69
C ALA A 9 16.12 26.63 9.55
N SER A 10 16.08 27.21 8.35
CA SER A 10 15.76 28.64 8.18
C SER A 10 14.28 28.97 7.93
N ARG A 11 13.35 27.98 7.89
CA ARG A 11 11.94 28.21 7.53
C ARG A 11 10.89 27.50 8.40
N SER A 12 11.24 26.99 9.57
CA SER A 12 10.30 26.35 10.50
C SER A 12 9.59 27.33 11.45
N ALA A 13 9.23 28.52 10.99
CA ALA A 13 8.44 29.47 11.76
C ALA A 13 7.29 30.02 10.93
N VAL A 14 6.23 29.23 10.72
CA VAL A 14 4.88 29.73 10.37
C VAL A 14 3.85 28.77 11.00
N THR A 15 3.34 29.19 12.12
CA THR A 15 2.02 28.98 12.76
C THR A 15 1.11 27.89 12.21
N GLY A 16 0.99 26.82 12.98
CA GLY A 16 -0.12 25.88 12.92
C GLY A 16 -1.37 26.49 13.57
N ALA A 17 -2.47 26.53 12.83
CA ALA A 17 -3.80 26.70 13.37
C ALA A 17 -4.50 25.34 13.34
N GLY A 18 -4.47 24.63 14.47
CA GLY A 18 -5.19 23.39 14.65
C GLY A 18 -6.70 23.64 14.69
N VAL A 19 -7.45 22.90 13.91
CA VAL A 19 -8.90 22.75 14.06
C VAL A 19 -9.16 21.43 14.77
N ALA A 20 -9.44 21.53 16.08
CA ALA A 20 -9.91 20.41 16.87
C ALA A 20 -11.37 20.11 16.50
N LEU A 21 -11.66 18.93 15.96
CA LEU A 21 -13.01 18.39 15.86
C LEU A 21 -13.29 17.53 17.08
N ALA A 22 -14.03 18.08 18.04
CA ALA A 22 -14.54 17.37 19.20
C ALA A 22 -15.69 16.44 18.77
N GLY A 23 -15.44 15.14 18.77
CA GLY A 23 -16.47 14.11 18.71
C GLY A 23 -16.91 13.73 20.14
N THR A 24 -18.16 14.01 20.49
CA THR A 24 -18.76 13.62 21.77
C THR A 24 -19.05 12.12 21.80
N VAL A 25 -18.35 11.37 22.63
CA VAL A 25 -18.72 10.00 23.03
C VAL A 25 -19.47 10.08 24.35
N GLY A 26 -20.73 9.66 24.32
CA GLY A 26 -21.56 9.53 25.52
C GLY A 26 -21.14 8.36 26.39
N ALA A 27 -20.81 8.65 27.63
CA ALA A 27 -20.51 7.68 28.65
C ALA A 27 -21.81 7.01 29.16
N LEU A 28 -21.82 5.68 29.25
CA LEU A 28 -22.71 4.92 30.12
C LEU A 28 -21.85 4.08 31.06
N ALA A 29 -21.85 4.54 32.32
CA ALA A 29 -21.25 3.85 33.44
C ALA A 29 -22.16 2.79 34.00
N THR A 30 -21.67 1.60 34.30
CA THR A 30 -22.10 0.80 35.45
C THR A 30 -20.93 -0.05 35.94
N ALA A 31 -20.60 0.10 37.21
CA ALA A 31 -19.65 -0.67 37.99
C ALA A 31 -20.39 -1.80 38.77
N PRO A 32 -19.77 -2.48 39.78
CA PRO A 32 -18.99 -3.70 39.58
C PRO A 32 -19.58 -4.86 40.41
N ASN A 33 -19.07 -6.08 40.22
CA ASN A 33 -19.20 -7.09 41.30
C ASN A 33 -17.94 -7.94 41.38
N ALA A 34 -17.35 -7.90 42.58
CA ALA A 34 -16.28 -8.75 43.04
C ALA A 34 -16.83 -10.03 43.68
N LEU A 35 -16.01 -11.05 43.70
CA LEU A 35 -15.92 -12.17 44.69
C LEU A 35 -15.36 -13.41 43.94
N ALA A 36 -14.47 -14.23 44.38
CA ALA A 36 -13.60 -14.38 45.55
C ALA A 36 -12.66 -15.55 45.20
N ALA A 37 -11.53 -15.55 45.84
CA ALA A 37 -10.49 -16.57 45.75
C ALA A 37 -10.89 -17.92 46.35
N SER A 38 -10.23 -19.00 45.91
CA SER A 38 -9.81 -20.05 46.82
C SER A 38 -8.59 -20.82 46.29
N ASP A 39 -7.60 -20.89 47.16
CA ASP A 39 -6.39 -21.69 47.17
C ASP A 39 -6.66 -23.18 47.02
N THR A 40 -5.71 -23.91 46.46
CA THR A 40 -5.06 -25.02 47.16
C THR A 40 -3.81 -25.50 46.44
N ALA A 41 -2.83 -25.76 47.26
CA ALA A 41 -1.45 -26.06 47.03
C ALA A 41 -1.15 -27.58 46.92
N ALA A 42 0.14 -27.84 46.66
CA ALA A 42 0.98 -29.01 46.97
C ALA A 42 0.87 -30.17 45.97
N ASP A 43 1.86 -30.92 45.64
CA ASP A 43 3.22 -31.10 46.18
C ASP A 43 3.99 -32.11 45.30
N ASP A 44 5.30 -31.90 45.29
CA ASP A 44 6.42 -32.82 45.34
C ASP A 44 6.83 -33.82 44.25
N THR A 45 8.14 -33.69 44.01
CA THR A 45 9.26 -34.70 43.95
C THR A 45 9.46 -35.38 42.57
N ASP A 46 10.63 -35.69 42.12
CA ASP A 46 12.03 -35.62 42.54
C ASP A 46 12.91 -36.20 41.44
N ASP A 47 14.17 -35.71 41.38
CA ASP A 47 15.45 -36.39 41.06
C ASP A 47 15.69 -37.04 39.68
N THR A 48 16.76 -36.82 39.04
CA THR A 48 18.21 -36.99 39.14
C THR A 48 18.87 -36.69 37.82
N ASP A 49 19.86 -35.82 37.76
CA ASP A 49 21.32 -36.03 37.72
C ASP A 49 21.85 -36.83 36.51
N ASP A 50 22.62 -36.17 35.64
CA ASP A 50 23.99 -36.58 35.38
C ASP A 50 24.80 -35.53 34.61
N THR A 51 25.96 -35.29 35.13
CA THR A 51 27.10 -34.47 34.78
C THR A 51 27.89 -35.01 33.60
N ASP A 52 28.51 -34.06 32.84
CA ASP A 52 29.93 -34.02 32.39
C ASP A 52 30.02 -32.98 31.29
N GLY A 53 30.88 -31.99 31.28
CA GLY A 53 32.24 -31.89 31.67
C GLY A 53 32.94 -30.96 30.66
N ALA A 54 33.42 -29.83 31.14
CA ALA A 54 34.37 -28.86 30.65
C ALA A 54 35.05 -29.05 29.27
N ASP A 55 35.14 -27.90 28.52
CA ASP A 55 36.46 -27.32 28.25
C ASP A 55 36.36 -25.84 27.85
N LEU A 56 37.13 -25.05 28.60
CA LEU A 56 37.42 -23.64 28.31
C LEU A 56 38.58 -23.61 27.34
N ASP A 57 38.45 -22.96 26.19
CA ASP A 57 39.60 -22.35 25.55
C ASP A 57 39.24 -20.99 24.94
N GLY A 58 39.95 -19.98 25.41
CA GLY A 58 39.83 -18.61 24.96
C GLY A 58 40.65 -18.36 23.70
N SER A 59 40.08 -17.72 22.74
CA SER A 59 40.84 -16.94 21.79
C SER A 59 40.03 -15.72 21.32
N ASP A 60 40.55 -14.54 21.64
CA ASP A 60 40.24 -13.29 20.99
C ASP A 60 40.23 -13.44 19.46
N GLY A 61 39.09 -13.19 18.87
CA GLY A 61 38.94 -13.13 17.43
C GLY A 61 37.81 -12.20 17.08
N THR A 62 38.11 -10.97 16.67
CA THR A 62 37.20 -10.05 15.96
C THR A 62 36.69 -10.72 14.69
N GLY A 63 35.81 -11.68 14.87
CA GLY A 63 35.10 -12.36 13.80
C GLY A 63 33.88 -11.53 13.43
N ALA A 64 33.91 -10.87 12.28
CA ALA A 64 32.68 -10.36 11.65
C ALA A 64 31.63 -11.48 11.65
N GLN A 65 30.60 -11.35 12.49
CA GLN A 65 29.44 -12.24 12.51
C GLN A 65 28.90 -12.31 11.08
N ARG A 66 29.08 -13.43 10.42
CA ARG A 66 28.38 -13.72 9.18
C ARG A 66 26.90 -13.85 9.54
N HIS A 67 26.15 -12.75 9.37
CA HIS A 67 24.70 -12.81 9.46
C HIS A 67 24.18 -13.79 8.39
N SER A 68 23.95 -15.03 8.78
CA SER A 68 23.26 -16.05 7.97
C SER A 68 21.74 -15.82 7.94
N GLY A 69 21.30 -14.58 8.21
CA GLY A 69 19.92 -14.19 8.36
C GLY A 69 19.28 -13.68 7.05
N VAL A 70 17.96 -13.68 7.06
CA VAL A 70 17.11 -13.01 6.07
C VAL A 70 17.24 -11.48 6.29
N GLY A 71 17.22 -10.69 5.19
CA GLY A 71 17.33 -9.22 5.27
C GLY A 71 18.73 -8.69 4.99
N TYR A 72 18.92 -7.39 5.27
CA TYR A 72 20.12 -6.62 4.92
C TYR A 72 20.94 -6.20 6.15
N GLY A 73 20.54 -6.61 7.33
CA GLY A 73 21.15 -6.23 8.61
C GLY A 73 20.32 -5.20 9.37
N PRO A 74 20.83 -4.75 10.54
CA PRO A 74 20.13 -3.76 11.35
C PRO A 74 20.05 -2.42 10.64
N LEU A 75 18.97 -1.67 10.91
CA LEU A 75 18.81 -0.30 10.46
C LEU A 75 19.72 0.63 11.24
N VAL A 76 20.37 1.54 10.53
CA VAL A 76 21.24 2.57 11.09
C VAL A 76 20.47 3.88 11.08
N PRO A 77 20.28 4.54 12.24
CA PRO A 77 19.58 5.82 12.32
C PRO A 77 20.18 6.86 11.36
N ASP A 78 19.30 7.62 10.72
CA ASP A 78 19.71 8.68 9.81
C ASP A 78 20.12 9.96 10.58
N PRO A 79 21.34 10.48 10.39
CA PRO A 79 21.73 11.76 10.99
C PRO A 79 20.86 12.95 10.55
N GLU A 80 20.19 12.86 9.40
CA GLU A 80 19.25 13.88 8.93
C GLU A 80 17.83 13.67 9.48
N GLY A 81 17.56 12.55 10.17
CA GLY A 81 16.27 12.25 10.77
C GLY A 81 15.16 12.05 9.75
N ILE A 82 15.44 11.39 8.62
CA ILE A 82 14.45 11.14 7.56
C ILE A 82 14.23 9.65 7.37
N LEU A 83 15.32 8.86 7.17
CA LEU A 83 15.17 7.46 6.78
C LEU A 83 16.32 6.59 7.30
N ALA A 84 16.06 5.73 8.30
CA ALA A 84 17.02 4.72 8.71
C ALA A 84 17.11 3.60 7.67
N LEU A 85 18.33 3.20 7.32
CA LEU A 85 18.65 2.18 6.32
C LEU A 85 19.71 1.21 6.81
N PRO A 86 19.79 -0.03 6.28
CA PRO A 86 20.91 -0.93 6.58
C PRO A 86 22.24 -0.39 6.03
N ALA A 87 23.34 -0.81 6.63
CA ALA A 87 24.69 -0.41 6.19
C ALA A 87 24.91 -0.66 4.69
N GLY A 88 25.43 0.34 4.00
CA GLY A 88 25.69 0.31 2.55
C GLY A 88 24.51 0.69 1.67
N PHE A 89 23.34 0.97 2.24
CA PHE A 89 22.22 1.59 1.53
C PHE A 89 22.28 3.11 1.68
N THR A 90 21.76 3.80 0.69
CA THR A 90 21.62 5.27 0.65
C THR A 90 20.30 5.65 0.02
N TYR A 91 19.84 6.88 0.28
CA TYR A 91 18.66 7.42 -0.37
C TYR A 91 18.88 8.82 -0.95
N THR A 92 18.01 9.19 -1.86
CA THR A 92 17.92 10.55 -2.42
C THR A 92 16.46 10.98 -2.43
N ILE A 93 16.18 12.19 -1.98
CA ILE A 93 14.86 12.81 -2.11
C ILE A 93 14.70 13.32 -3.54
N LEU A 94 13.71 12.80 -4.26
CA LEU A 94 13.38 13.21 -5.62
C LEU A 94 12.39 14.36 -5.65
N THR A 95 11.30 14.26 -4.87
CA THR A 95 10.30 15.31 -4.73
C THR A 95 9.96 15.52 -3.25
N TYR A 96 9.50 16.72 -2.93
CA TYR A 96 9.05 17.10 -1.60
C TYR A 96 7.91 18.12 -1.76
N SER A 97 6.72 17.77 -1.27
CA SER A 97 5.53 18.64 -1.32
C SER A 97 5.82 20.04 -0.76
N GLY A 98 5.39 21.06 -1.45
CA GLY A 98 5.61 22.45 -1.05
C GLY A 98 7.05 22.96 -1.15
N ARG A 99 8.01 22.12 -1.59
CA ARG A 99 9.43 22.51 -1.75
C ARG A 99 9.94 22.34 -3.19
N THR A 100 9.70 21.18 -3.80
CA THR A 100 9.98 20.96 -5.22
C THR A 100 8.86 21.55 -6.08
N ARG A 101 9.11 21.70 -7.36
CA ARG A 101 8.17 22.31 -8.29
C ARG A 101 7.97 21.47 -9.52
N LEU A 102 6.78 21.52 -10.07
CA LEU A 102 6.45 21.03 -11.40
C LEU A 102 7.08 21.94 -12.49
N GLU A 103 7.13 21.44 -13.72
CA GLU A 103 7.55 22.22 -14.90
C GLU A 103 6.70 23.50 -15.09
N SER A 104 5.44 23.47 -14.69
CA SER A 104 4.50 24.60 -14.74
C SER A 104 4.76 25.69 -13.69
N GLY A 105 5.60 25.37 -12.69
CA GLY A 105 6.04 26.30 -11.64
C GLY A 105 5.30 26.17 -10.31
N GLU A 106 4.17 25.46 -10.26
CA GLU A 106 3.46 25.15 -9.01
C GLU A 106 4.29 24.18 -8.16
N PHE A 107 4.01 24.16 -6.86
CA PHE A 107 4.65 23.22 -5.97
C PHE A 107 4.18 21.78 -6.24
N THR A 108 5.08 20.81 -6.03
CA THR A 108 4.74 19.40 -5.95
C THR A 108 3.58 19.20 -4.96
N PRO A 109 2.52 18.47 -5.35
CA PRO A 109 1.36 18.23 -4.49
C PRO A 109 1.71 17.40 -3.23
N GLY A 110 0.79 17.38 -2.25
CA GLY A 110 0.94 16.61 -1.03
C GLY A 110 0.47 15.16 -1.15
N LYS A 111 0.49 14.47 -0.03
CA LYS A 111 -0.06 13.11 0.11
C LYS A 111 0.37 12.17 -1.02
N HIS A 112 1.68 11.93 -1.08
CA HIS A 112 2.26 10.99 -2.06
C HIS A 112 1.84 9.56 -1.69
N ASP A 113 1.37 8.80 -2.69
CA ASP A 113 0.87 7.45 -2.48
C ASP A 113 1.33 6.51 -3.60
N GLY A 114 0.46 5.62 -4.09
CA GLY A 114 0.78 4.59 -5.08
C GLY A 114 1.66 5.07 -6.22
N THR A 115 2.73 4.33 -6.47
CA THR A 115 3.76 4.70 -7.46
C THR A 115 4.13 3.50 -8.32
N ALA A 116 4.34 3.73 -9.60
CA ALA A 116 4.96 2.75 -10.50
C ALA A 116 6.06 3.37 -11.34
N ALA A 117 7.06 2.54 -11.66
CA ALA A 117 8.23 2.92 -12.44
C ALA A 117 8.17 2.35 -13.86
N PHE A 118 8.36 3.19 -14.85
CA PHE A 118 8.32 2.85 -16.26
C PHE A 118 9.64 3.23 -16.98
N PRO A 119 10.05 2.47 -18.01
CA PRO A 119 11.18 2.89 -18.83
C PRO A 119 10.86 4.21 -19.54
N GLY A 120 11.68 5.22 -19.33
CA GLY A 120 11.57 6.52 -19.95
C GLY A 120 12.50 6.69 -21.17
N PRO A 121 12.43 7.82 -21.87
CA PRO A 121 13.29 8.13 -23.01
C PRO A 121 14.75 8.25 -22.57
N ARG A 122 15.68 7.85 -23.45
CA ARG A 122 17.14 7.98 -23.24
C ARG A 122 17.65 7.35 -21.93
N GLY A 123 17.01 6.26 -21.47
CA GLY A 123 17.43 5.54 -20.28
C GLY A 123 17.02 6.21 -18.96
N THR A 124 16.07 7.13 -18.98
CA THR A 124 15.43 7.66 -17.78
C THR A 124 14.39 6.67 -17.22
N THR A 125 14.00 6.85 -15.98
CA THR A 125 12.83 6.22 -15.38
C THR A 125 11.72 7.26 -15.27
N LEU A 126 10.51 6.90 -15.66
CA LEU A 126 9.31 7.70 -15.41
C LEU A 126 8.54 7.07 -14.24
N LEU A 127 8.31 7.85 -13.20
CA LEU A 127 7.50 7.46 -12.05
C LEU A 127 6.14 8.12 -12.17
N VAL A 128 5.06 7.36 -12.20
CA VAL A 128 3.73 7.92 -11.95
C VAL A 128 3.50 7.85 -10.45
N ASN A 129 3.22 8.99 -9.84
CA ASN A 129 3.03 9.14 -8.41
C ASN A 129 1.61 9.66 -8.12
N ASN A 130 0.85 8.92 -7.35
CA ASN A 130 -0.48 9.29 -6.91
C ASN A 130 -0.43 10.35 -5.81
N HIS A 131 -1.51 11.12 -5.68
CA HIS A 131 -1.70 12.09 -4.61
C HIS A 131 -3.05 11.83 -3.95
N GLU A 132 -3.04 11.22 -2.78
CA GLU A 132 -4.21 10.82 -2.01
C GLU A 132 -4.86 12.01 -1.30
N LEU A 133 -5.33 12.96 -2.09
CA LEU A 133 -5.94 14.19 -1.63
C LEU A 133 -7.46 14.06 -1.68
N LYS A 134 -8.10 14.02 -0.52
CA LYS A 134 -9.55 13.82 -0.38
C LYS A 134 -10.34 15.12 -0.43
N GLY A 135 -11.42 15.12 -1.21
CA GLY A 135 -12.42 16.19 -1.20
C GLY A 135 -11.96 17.48 -1.91
N PRO A 136 -12.51 18.64 -1.51
CA PRO A 136 -12.32 19.90 -2.21
C PRO A 136 -10.87 20.43 -2.16
N ARG A 137 -10.45 21.06 -3.24
CA ARG A 137 -9.12 21.68 -3.39
C ARG A 137 -8.76 22.65 -2.26
N ALA A 138 -9.73 23.37 -1.72
CA ALA A 138 -9.50 24.34 -0.64
C ALA A 138 -9.05 23.69 0.68
N ASN A 139 -9.18 22.37 0.83
CA ASN A 139 -8.74 21.65 2.03
C ASN A 139 -7.22 21.43 2.05
N TRP A 140 -6.52 21.67 0.94
CA TRP A 140 -5.13 21.29 0.79
C TRP A 140 -4.25 22.47 0.37
N PRO A 141 -3.06 22.68 0.97
CA PRO A 141 -2.15 23.75 0.59
C PRO A 141 -1.55 23.56 -0.80
N HIS A 142 -1.37 22.30 -1.22
CA HIS A 142 -0.76 21.92 -2.51
C HIS A 142 -1.57 20.80 -3.17
N PRO A 143 -2.79 21.10 -3.69
CA PRO A 143 -3.57 20.14 -4.49
C PRO A 143 -2.93 19.95 -5.87
N VAL A 144 -3.24 18.84 -6.55
CA VAL A 144 -2.75 18.61 -7.91
C VAL A 144 -3.21 19.74 -8.83
N PRO A 145 -2.30 20.46 -9.53
CA PRO A 145 -2.67 21.61 -10.35
C PRO A 145 -3.63 21.27 -11.49
N LEU A 146 -4.66 22.12 -11.69
CA LEU A 146 -5.61 21.98 -12.78
C LEU A 146 -4.95 22.35 -14.11
N THR A 147 -4.46 21.34 -14.82
CA THR A 147 -3.82 21.51 -16.13
C THR A 147 -4.85 21.32 -17.24
N GLU A 148 -4.91 22.27 -18.19
CA GLU A 148 -5.88 22.25 -19.29
C GLU A 148 -5.90 20.91 -20.04
N GLY A 149 -7.09 20.35 -20.17
CA GLY A 149 -7.33 19.06 -20.82
C GLY A 149 -6.99 17.83 -19.97
N LEU A 150 -6.41 17.99 -18.78
CA LEU A 150 -6.06 16.87 -17.88
C LEU A 150 -6.97 16.76 -16.64
N VAL A 151 -8.09 17.48 -16.62
CA VAL A 151 -8.97 17.59 -15.44
C VAL A 151 -10.23 16.76 -15.62
N TYR A 152 -10.49 15.90 -14.64
CA TYR A 152 -11.76 15.18 -14.54
C TYR A 152 -12.83 16.03 -13.82
N ASP A 153 -12.71 16.24 -12.53
CA ASP A 153 -13.58 17.13 -11.73
C ASP A 153 -12.77 18.34 -11.23
N PRO A 154 -13.09 19.57 -11.67
CA PRO A 154 -12.35 20.74 -11.22
C PRO A 154 -12.47 21.04 -9.72
N ALA A 155 -13.45 20.46 -9.04
CA ALA A 155 -13.63 20.62 -7.59
C ALA A 155 -12.71 19.71 -6.77
N ALA A 156 -12.32 18.56 -7.30
CA ALA A 156 -11.52 17.57 -6.58
C ALA A 156 -10.04 17.94 -6.53
N SER A 157 -9.37 17.50 -5.47
CA SER A 157 -7.98 17.90 -5.13
C SER A 157 -6.90 16.95 -5.63
N GLY A 158 -7.24 15.68 -5.87
CA GLY A 158 -6.31 14.60 -6.20
C GLY A 158 -5.90 14.55 -7.66
N GLY A 159 -5.15 13.52 -7.98
CA GLY A 159 -4.59 13.23 -9.30
C GLY A 159 -3.28 12.47 -9.24
N CYS A 160 -2.56 12.49 -10.34
CA CYS A 160 -1.21 11.92 -10.43
C CYS A 160 -0.23 12.94 -11.01
N THR A 161 1.01 12.91 -10.53
CA THR A 161 2.15 13.52 -11.24
C THR A 161 3.01 12.45 -11.90
N VAL A 162 3.81 12.86 -12.88
CA VAL A 162 4.84 12.02 -13.49
C VAL A 162 6.18 12.67 -13.24
N VAL A 163 7.11 11.90 -12.65
CA VAL A 163 8.47 12.35 -12.33
C VAL A 163 9.46 11.66 -13.26
N GLU A 164 10.23 12.44 -14.02
CA GLU A 164 11.34 11.91 -14.83
C GLU A 164 12.61 11.88 -13.97
N VAL A 165 13.24 10.72 -13.90
CA VAL A 165 14.44 10.49 -13.07
C VAL A 165 15.56 9.92 -13.93
N ARG A 166 16.78 10.47 -13.75
CA ARG A 166 18.05 9.92 -14.25
C ARG A 166 18.83 9.30 -13.10
N PRO A 167 19.90 8.54 -13.40
CA PRO A 167 20.77 8.01 -12.36
C PRO A 167 21.38 9.06 -11.42
N ASP A 168 21.51 10.30 -11.90
CA ASP A 168 22.05 11.45 -11.17
C ASP A 168 20.98 12.31 -10.48
N GLY A 169 19.71 11.91 -10.55
CA GLY A 169 18.62 12.54 -9.83
C GLY A 169 17.39 12.88 -10.66
N ARG A 170 16.47 13.64 -10.05
CA ARG A 170 15.22 14.12 -10.68
C ARG A 170 15.53 15.10 -11.83
N VAL A 171 14.86 14.91 -12.96
CA VAL A 171 14.97 15.79 -14.13
C VAL A 171 13.79 16.77 -14.20
N ALA A 172 12.55 16.26 -14.12
CA ALA A 172 11.34 17.02 -14.31
C ALA A 172 10.16 16.37 -13.56
N GLU A 173 9.11 17.16 -13.37
CA GLU A 173 7.83 16.68 -12.85
C GLU A 173 6.69 17.42 -13.55
N TRP A 174 5.62 16.72 -13.90
CA TRP A 174 4.43 17.30 -14.53
C TRP A 174 3.16 16.57 -14.12
N VAL A 175 2.01 17.21 -14.30
CA VAL A 175 0.70 16.62 -14.05
C VAL A 175 0.39 15.53 -15.07
N GLY A 176 0.09 14.33 -14.62
CA GLY A 176 -0.43 13.23 -15.42
C GLY A 176 -1.92 13.37 -15.66
N ILE A 177 -2.72 13.41 -14.57
CA ILE A 177 -4.13 13.79 -14.54
C ILE A 177 -4.42 14.58 -13.27
N ALA A 178 -5.51 15.33 -13.24
CA ALA A 178 -5.96 16.12 -12.10
C ALA A 178 -7.48 16.01 -11.93
N GLY A 179 -7.98 16.39 -10.75
CA GLY A 179 -9.41 16.42 -10.49
C GLY A 179 -10.02 15.03 -10.26
N THR A 180 -9.23 14.08 -9.83
CA THR A 180 -9.66 12.85 -9.16
C THR A 180 -9.62 13.03 -7.65
N SER A 181 -10.12 12.08 -6.88
CA SER A 181 -10.21 12.20 -5.42
C SER A 181 -9.65 10.98 -4.73
N THR A 182 -8.79 11.21 -3.72
CA THR A 182 -8.21 10.14 -2.90
C THR A 182 -7.55 9.07 -3.79
N ASN A 183 -6.55 9.49 -4.58
CA ASN A 183 -5.78 8.55 -5.39
C ASN A 183 -4.76 7.83 -4.49
N CYS A 184 -5.14 6.66 -4.00
CA CYS A 184 -4.31 5.80 -3.15
C CYS A 184 -3.37 4.92 -4.00
N ALA A 185 -3.57 3.63 -4.09
CA ALA A 185 -2.77 2.76 -4.93
C ALA A 185 -3.25 2.73 -6.40
N GLY A 186 -3.05 1.61 -7.05
CA GLY A 186 -3.35 1.40 -8.47
C GLY A 186 -2.62 0.20 -9.03
N GLY A 187 -2.23 0.25 -10.31
CA GLY A 187 -1.45 -0.83 -10.92
C GLY A 187 -0.88 -0.52 -12.29
N SER A 188 0.30 -1.06 -12.54
CA SER A 188 0.93 -0.97 -13.86
C SER A 188 0.28 -1.96 -14.84
N THR A 189 0.09 -1.51 -16.08
CA THR A 189 -0.42 -2.36 -17.15
C THR A 189 0.73 -3.03 -17.93
N PRO A 190 0.47 -4.20 -18.54
CA PRO A 190 1.46 -4.85 -19.40
C PRO A 190 1.86 -4.03 -20.65
N TRP A 191 1.13 -2.98 -20.98
CA TRP A 191 1.41 -2.09 -22.11
C TRP A 191 2.02 -0.75 -21.72
N GLY A 192 2.43 -0.60 -20.44
CA GLY A 192 3.24 0.54 -19.98
C GLY A 192 2.46 1.77 -19.57
N THR A 193 1.18 1.63 -19.17
CA THR A 193 0.40 2.70 -18.54
C THR A 193 0.15 2.39 -17.06
N TRP A 194 -0.23 3.40 -16.29
CA TRP A 194 -0.65 3.32 -14.91
C TRP A 194 -2.18 3.39 -14.82
N LEU A 195 -2.76 2.55 -14.00
CA LEU A 195 -4.16 2.63 -13.62
C LEU A 195 -4.22 3.18 -12.19
N THR A 196 -4.61 4.43 -12.03
CA THR A 196 -4.78 5.06 -10.71
C THR A 196 -6.18 4.81 -10.19
N CYS A 197 -6.29 4.51 -8.91
CA CYS A 197 -7.52 4.16 -8.23
C CYS A 197 -8.01 5.31 -7.35
N GLU A 198 -9.33 5.55 -7.33
CA GLU A 198 -9.98 6.47 -6.40
C GLU A 198 -10.55 5.68 -5.21
N GLU A 199 -9.98 5.87 -4.02
CA GLU A 199 -10.50 5.34 -2.76
C GLU A 199 -11.57 6.29 -2.17
N ASN A 200 -12.50 6.67 -2.99
CA ASN A 200 -13.60 7.55 -2.65
C ASN A 200 -14.76 7.33 -3.60
N SER A 201 -15.92 7.04 -3.08
CA SER A 201 -17.14 6.80 -3.88
C SER A 201 -18.19 7.91 -3.75
N ASP A 202 -17.79 9.16 -3.55
CA ASP A 202 -18.68 10.31 -3.48
C ASP A 202 -19.45 10.52 -4.80
N ARG A 203 -20.72 10.87 -4.67
CA ARG A 203 -21.55 11.27 -5.81
C ARG A 203 -21.44 12.76 -6.08
N ALA A 204 -21.75 13.17 -7.29
CA ALA A 204 -21.94 14.57 -7.64
C ALA A 204 -22.90 15.26 -6.65
N GLY A 205 -22.49 16.40 -6.10
CA GLY A 205 -23.20 17.14 -5.06
C GLY A 205 -22.91 16.71 -3.62
N VAL A 206 -22.13 15.65 -3.42
CA VAL A 206 -21.68 15.19 -2.09
C VAL A 206 -20.26 15.71 -1.83
N ASN A 207 -19.96 16.14 -0.61
CA ASN A 207 -18.65 16.61 -0.17
C ASN A 207 -17.98 17.63 -1.12
N GLY A 208 -18.77 18.44 -1.83
CA GLY A 208 -18.31 19.46 -2.76
C GLY A 208 -17.89 18.96 -4.15
N MET A 209 -18.03 17.68 -4.44
CA MET A 209 -17.72 17.12 -5.76
C MET A 209 -18.76 17.52 -6.80
N THR A 210 -18.34 17.77 -8.06
CA THR A 210 -19.25 18.11 -9.16
C THR A 210 -19.52 16.94 -10.10
N LYS A 211 -18.75 15.86 -9.97
CA LYS A 211 -18.92 14.59 -10.67
C LYS A 211 -18.95 13.41 -9.70
N ASP A 212 -19.36 12.25 -10.20
CA ASP A 212 -19.26 10.99 -9.46
C ASP A 212 -17.82 10.51 -9.42
N HIS A 213 -17.36 10.00 -8.27
CA HIS A 213 -16.06 9.42 -8.01
C HIS A 213 -16.17 7.93 -7.63
N GLY A 214 -15.05 7.26 -7.38
CA GLY A 214 -14.94 5.84 -7.09
C GLY A 214 -14.64 5.02 -8.34
N TYR A 215 -13.73 5.54 -9.17
CA TYR A 215 -13.37 4.92 -10.44
C TYR A 215 -11.84 4.78 -10.58
N VAL A 216 -11.47 3.99 -11.57
CA VAL A 216 -10.08 3.85 -12.04
C VAL A 216 -9.88 4.74 -13.27
N PHE A 217 -8.69 5.34 -13.38
CA PHE A 217 -8.29 6.14 -14.56
C PHE A 217 -6.97 5.62 -15.12
N GLU A 218 -6.81 5.68 -16.46
CA GLU A 218 -5.57 5.30 -17.13
C GLU A 218 -4.69 6.53 -17.39
N VAL A 219 -3.41 6.44 -16.97
CA VAL A 219 -2.38 7.46 -17.15
C VAL A 219 -1.23 6.88 -17.97
N ASP A 220 -0.89 7.51 -19.09
CA ASP A 220 0.27 7.17 -19.90
C ASP A 220 1.46 8.07 -19.50
N PRO A 221 2.52 7.52 -18.90
CA PRO A 221 3.67 8.32 -18.48
C PRO A 221 4.51 8.80 -19.67
N CYS A 222 4.45 8.11 -20.81
CA CYS A 222 5.28 8.41 -21.98
C CYS A 222 4.62 9.37 -22.97
N ASP A 223 3.29 9.37 -23.05
CA ASP A 223 2.52 10.26 -23.94
C ASP A 223 1.57 11.16 -23.14
N ARG A 224 2.03 12.37 -22.82
CA ARG A 224 1.24 13.39 -22.11
C ARG A 224 -0.08 13.73 -22.81
N ARG A 225 -0.15 13.58 -24.16
CA ARG A 225 -1.37 13.87 -24.93
C ARG A 225 -2.41 12.76 -24.77
N ALA A 226 -1.96 11.55 -24.48
CA ALA A 226 -2.86 10.42 -24.20
C ALA A 226 -3.73 10.63 -22.96
N ASN A 227 -3.27 11.44 -22.00
CA ASN A 227 -3.95 11.73 -20.74
C ASN A 227 -5.05 12.80 -20.86
N ARG A 228 -5.16 13.45 -22.01
CA ARG A 228 -6.23 14.47 -22.23
C ARG A 228 -7.62 13.85 -22.16
N ASP A 229 -8.56 14.65 -21.64
CA ASP A 229 -9.95 14.25 -21.39
C ASP A 229 -10.02 12.99 -20.53
N PRO A 230 -9.58 13.04 -19.25
CA PRO A 230 -9.57 11.89 -18.36
C PRO A 230 -10.95 11.23 -18.31
N LYS A 231 -11.00 9.93 -18.61
CA LYS A 231 -12.24 9.16 -18.67
C LYS A 231 -12.23 8.11 -17.56
N PRO A 232 -13.24 8.10 -16.66
CA PRO A 232 -13.38 7.06 -15.67
C PRO A 232 -13.68 5.70 -16.34
N LEU A 233 -13.03 4.65 -15.89
CA LEU A 233 -13.18 3.29 -16.38
C LEU A 233 -14.32 2.60 -15.62
N LYS A 234 -15.57 3.03 -15.84
CA LYS A 234 -16.76 2.65 -15.08
C LYS A 234 -17.09 1.15 -15.12
N PHE A 235 -16.64 0.46 -16.14
CA PHE A 235 -16.84 -1.00 -16.27
C PHE A 235 -16.13 -1.79 -15.17
N PHE A 236 -15.16 -1.22 -14.46
CA PHE A 236 -14.56 -1.80 -13.27
C PHE A 236 -15.43 -1.68 -12.00
N GLY A 237 -16.53 -0.93 -12.07
CA GLY A 237 -17.41 -0.68 -10.95
C GLY A 237 -17.15 0.67 -10.28
N ARG A 238 -18.01 1.02 -9.28
CA ARG A 238 -17.88 2.22 -8.48
C ARG A 238 -17.90 1.84 -7.00
N TYR A 239 -16.76 1.95 -6.37
CA TYR A 239 -16.50 1.68 -4.96
C TYR A 239 -15.17 2.36 -4.56
N ASP A 240 -14.75 2.22 -3.33
CA ASP A 240 -13.49 2.74 -2.82
C ASP A 240 -12.35 1.83 -3.35
N HIS A 241 -11.90 2.14 -4.57
CA HIS A 241 -10.86 1.38 -5.28
C HIS A 241 -9.50 1.60 -4.64
N GLU A 242 -8.86 0.50 -4.24
CA GLU A 242 -7.50 0.55 -3.73
C GLU A 242 -6.47 0.23 -4.82
N ALA A 243 -6.45 -0.99 -5.33
CA ALA A 243 -5.47 -1.39 -6.32
C ALA A 243 -6.08 -2.15 -7.49
N VAL A 244 -5.32 -2.25 -8.60
CA VAL A 244 -5.70 -3.01 -9.79
C VAL A 244 -4.49 -3.67 -10.45
N VAL A 245 -4.61 -4.93 -10.83
CA VAL A 245 -3.60 -5.62 -11.65
C VAL A 245 -4.23 -6.30 -12.86
N ILE A 246 -3.45 -6.38 -13.93
CA ILE A 246 -3.88 -7.04 -15.19
C ILE A 246 -3.14 -8.37 -15.36
N ASP A 247 -3.88 -9.47 -15.54
CA ASP A 247 -3.32 -10.75 -15.97
C ASP A 247 -2.84 -10.63 -17.42
N PRO A 248 -1.53 -10.65 -17.69
CA PRO A 248 -1.00 -10.44 -19.04
C PRO A 248 -1.33 -11.59 -20.01
N LYS A 249 -1.77 -12.74 -19.49
CA LYS A 249 -2.09 -13.93 -20.31
C LYS A 249 -3.58 -14.05 -20.59
N ARG A 250 -4.44 -13.77 -19.60
CA ARG A 250 -5.90 -13.92 -19.71
C ARG A 250 -6.60 -12.61 -19.98
N GLY A 251 -5.92 -11.50 -19.69
CA GLY A 251 -6.49 -10.18 -19.80
C GLY A 251 -7.55 -9.85 -18.73
N HIS A 252 -7.68 -10.64 -17.69
CA HIS A 252 -8.54 -10.25 -16.57
C HIS A 252 -7.89 -9.11 -15.79
N ALA A 253 -8.70 -8.17 -15.33
CA ALA A 253 -8.29 -7.25 -14.27
C ALA A 253 -8.73 -7.82 -12.92
N TYR A 254 -7.89 -7.68 -11.92
CA TYR A 254 -8.21 -7.95 -10.52
C TYR A 254 -8.11 -6.65 -9.76
N LEU A 255 -9.06 -6.40 -8.84
CA LEU A 255 -9.17 -5.13 -8.12
C LEU A 255 -9.45 -5.39 -6.64
N THR A 256 -9.01 -4.47 -5.80
CA THR A 256 -9.29 -4.45 -4.36
C THR A 256 -10.18 -3.27 -4.00
N GLU A 257 -11.03 -3.46 -2.99
CA GLU A 257 -11.84 -2.43 -2.34
C GLU A 257 -11.43 -2.34 -0.87
N ASP A 258 -10.92 -1.19 -0.43
CA ASP A 258 -10.73 -0.97 0.99
C ASP A 258 -12.07 -0.70 1.67
N ALA A 259 -12.37 -1.47 2.70
CA ALA A 259 -13.50 -1.22 3.57
C ALA A 259 -13.41 -2.00 4.88
N SER A 260 -13.76 -1.34 5.97
CA SER A 260 -13.80 -1.94 7.30
C SER A 260 -15.16 -2.51 7.70
N GLY A 261 -16.27 -2.00 7.20
CA GLY A 261 -17.59 -2.50 7.63
C GLY A 261 -18.76 -2.27 6.67
N PRO A 262 -19.44 -3.28 6.09
CA PRO A 262 -18.95 -4.66 5.98
C PRO A 262 -17.73 -4.69 5.10
N ASN A 263 -16.85 -5.67 5.32
CA ASN A 263 -15.51 -5.76 4.75
C ASN A 263 -15.46 -5.59 3.24
N GLY A 264 -14.31 -5.12 2.73
CA GLY A 264 -14.02 -4.95 1.32
C GLY A 264 -14.00 -6.27 0.55
N LEU A 265 -13.97 -6.15 -0.75
CA LEU A 265 -13.99 -7.29 -1.67
C LEU A 265 -12.76 -7.27 -2.60
N PHE A 266 -12.37 -8.48 -2.98
CA PHE A 266 -11.49 -8.73 -4.10
C PHE A 266 -12.33 -8.97 -5.35
N TYR A 267 -12.07 -8.28 -6.46
CA TYR A 267 -12.86 -8.39 -7.67
C TYR A 267 -12.07 -8.96 -8.83
N ARG A 268 -12.79 -9.55 -9.79
CA ARG A 268 -12.30 -9.86 -11.12
C ARG A 268 -13.19 -9.20 -12.17
N TRP A 269 -12.58 -8.47 -13.09
CA TRP A 269 -13.24 -8.04 -14.30
C TRP A 269 -12.76 -8.88 -15.49
N THR A 270 -13.70 -9.45 -16.24
CA THR A 270 -13.46 -10.20 -17.47
C THR A 270 -13.83 -9.34 -18.66
N PRO A 271 -12.91 -9.10 -19.62
CA PRO A 271 -13.17 -8.25 -20.77
C PRO A 271 -14.22 -8.84 -21.72
N PRO A 272 -14.84 -8.00 -22.57
CA PRO A 272 -15.67 -8.47 -23.66
C PRO A 272 -14.89 -9.39 -24.60
N LYS A 273 -15.57 -10.39 -25.16
CA LYS A 273 -14.95 -11.32 -26.11
C LYS A 273 -14.33 -10.58 -27.29
N GLY A 274 -13.07 -10.87 -27.58
CA GLY A 274 -12.33 -10.26 -28.70
C GLY A 274 -11.76 -8.88 -28.38
N PHE A 275 -11.84 -8.41 -27.13
CA PHE A 275 -11.18 -7.16 -26.73
C PHE A 275 -9.67 -7.31 -26.86
N THR A 276 -9.03 -6.32 -27.50
CA THR A 276 -7.57 -6.25 -27.66
C THR A 276 -7.01 -5.18 -26.75
N TYR A 277 -6.07 -5.57 -25.91
CA TYR A 277 -5.38 -4.69 -24.98
C TYR A 277 -4.37 -3.77 -25.65
N GLY A 278 -4.05 -2.67 -24.99
CA GLY A 278 -3.07 -1.69 -25.42
C GLY A 278 -3.38 -0.30 -24.84
N PRO A 279 -2.47 0.65 -24.97
CA PRO A 279 -2.66 2.01 -24.49
C PRO A 279 -3.99 2.60 -24.97
N ARG A 280 -4.73 3.22 -24.08
CA ARG A 280 -6.02 3.90 -24.35
C ARG A 280 -7.16 2.99 -24.83
N ARG A 281 -6.95 1.67 -24.96
CA ARG A 281 -8.01 0.77 -25.43
C ARG A 281 -9.15 0.65 -24.46
N PHE A 282 -8.91 0.76 -23.16
CA PHE A 282 -9.95 0.79 -22.15
C PHE A 282 -10.92 1.96 -22.35
N ARG A 283 -10.42 3.14 -22.78
CA ARG A 283 -11.25 4.32 -23.00
C ARG A 283 -12.30 4.17 -24.13
N SER A 284 -12.16 3.15 -24.97
CA SER A 284 -13.12 2.84 -26.03
C SER A 284 -14.25 1.90 -25.61
N LEU A 285 -14.19 1.35 -24.40
CA LEU A 285 -15.23 0.48 -23.87
C LEU A 285 -16.44 1.28 -23.36
N ALA A 286 -17.61 0.64 -23.47
CA ALA A 286 -18.82 1.14 -22.83
C ALA A 286 -18.73 1.00 -21.31
N ASP A 287 -19.46 1.81 -20.58
CA ASP A 287 -19.45 1.87 -19.11
C ASP A 287 -19.84 0.54 -18.44
N ASP A 288 -20.60 -0.31 -19.13
CA ASP A 288 -21.04 -1.64 -18.69
C ASP A 288 -20.30 -2.81 -19.36
N ALA A 289 -19.21 -2.55 -20.08
CA ALA A 289 -18.48 -3.57 -20.84
C ALA A 289 -17.89 -4.66 -19.92
N GLY A 290 -17.86 -5.89 -20.42
CA GLY A 290 -17.32 -7.04 -19.69
C GLY A 290 -18.15 -7.45 -18.48
N VAL A 291 -17.61 -8.32 -17.65
CA VAL A 291 -18.27 -8.87 -16.45
C VAL A 291 -17.44 -8.61 -15.22
N LEU A 292 -17.99 -7.90 -14.25
CA LEU A 292 -17.40 -7.70 -12.93
C LEU A 292 -17.93 -8.75 -11.97
N GLN A 293 -17.04 -9.37 -11.19
CA GLN A 293 -17.35 -10.52 -10.31
C GLN A 293 -16.62 -10.37 -8.98
N ALA A 294 -17.22 -10.92 -7.92
CA ALA A 294 -16.64 -11.03 -6.58
C ALA A 294 -16.38 -12.51 -6.21
N PRO A 295 -15.45 -12.83 -5.29
CA PRO A 295 -15.06 -14.19 -5.00
C PRO A 295 -16.00 -14.86 -3.99
N LYS A 296 -16.28 -16.12 -4.21
CA LYS A 296 -16.84 -17.03 -3.22
C LYS A 296 -15.84 -18.15 -2.99
N CYS A 297 -15.22 -18.16 -1.80
CA CYS A 297 -14.13 -19.07 -1.49
C CYS A 297 -14.59 -20.28 -0.70
N TYR A 298 -13.84 -21.38 -0.85
CA TYR A 298 -14.11 -22.65 -0.16
C TYR A 298 -12.81 -23.24 0.39
N ASP A 299 -12.90 -23.82 1.58
CA ASP A 299 -11.80 -24.59 2.15
C ASP A 299 -11.63 -25.97 1.46
N SER A 300 -10.61 -26.71 1.87
CA SER A 300 -10.33 -28.06 1.32
C SER A 300 -11.43 -29.07 1.55
N GLY A 301 -12.33 -28.83 2.48
CA GLY A 301 -13.52 -29.64 2.75
C GLY A 301 -14.75 -29.19 1.97
N GLY A 302 -14.64 -28.17 1.12
CA GLY A 302 -15.75 -27.60 0.35
C GLY A 302 -16.69 -26.71 1.15
N ARG A 303 -16.30 -26.29 2.36
CA ARG A 303 -17.10 -25.36 3.18
C ARG A 303 -16.84 -23.93 2.74
N PHE A 304 -17.90 -23.14 2.66
CA PHE A 304 -17.83 -21.72 2.37
C PHE A 304 -16.99 -20.96 3.40
N VAL A 305 -16.13 -20.06 2.93
CA VAL A 305 -15.31 -19.15 3.71
C VAL A 305 -15.86 -17.74 3.54
N ASP A 306 -16.43 -17.19 4.58
CA ASP A 306 -17.08 -15.86 4.57
C ASP A 306 -16.07 -14.70 4.76
N ASP A 307 -14.93 -14.96 5.45
CA ASP A 307 -13.96 -13.95 5.84
C ASP A 307 -12.52 -14.49 5.77
N LEU A 308 -11.70 -13.93 4.87
CA LEU A 308 -10.29 -14.31 4.70
C LEU A 308 -9.43 -14.01 5.94
N SER A 309 -9.78 -12.97 6.70
CA SER A 309 -9.03 -12.56 7.89
C SER A 309 -8.95 -13.64 8.98
N ARG A 310 -9.86 -14.64 8.93
CA ARG A 310 -9.85 -15.75 9.88
C ARG A 310 -8.78 -16.82 9.63
N ALA A 311 -8.04 -16.72 8.54
CA ALA A 311 -6.92 -17.61 8.26
C ALA A 311 -5.69 -17.21 9.09
N THR A 312 -5.25 -18.10 9.98
CA THR A 312 -4.14 -17.83 10.91
C THR A 312 -2.90 -18.70 10.65
N ARG A 313 -2.83 -19.35 9.48
CA ARG A 313 -1.70 -20.22 9.13
C ARG A 313 -1.21 -19.96 7.73
N ILE A 314 0.06 -19.56 7.59
CA ILE A 314 0.74 -19.45 6.30
C ILE A 314 0.61 -20.78 5.54
N GLY A 315 0.34 -20.72 4.23
CA GLY A 315 0.07 -21.87 3.39
C GLY A 315 -1.39 -22.34 3.38
N THR A 316 -2.31 -21.68 4.13
CA THR A 316 -3.76 -21.90 3.96
C THR A 316 -4.17 -21.64 2.51
N VAL A 317 -4.94 -22.57 1.92
CA VAL A 317 -5.40 -22.49 0.53
C VAL A 317 -6.91 -22.57 0.46
N TYR A 318 -7.51 -21.65 -0.28
CA TYR A 318 -8.94 -21.64 -0.58
C TYR A 318 -9.17 -21.74 -2.09
N GLY A 319 -10.14 -22.56 -2.52
CA GLY A 319 -10.66 -22.55 -3.89
C GLY A 319 -11.53 -21.32 -4.11
N VAL A 320 -11.53 -20.77 -5.31
CA VAL A 320 -12.25 -19.54 -5.65
C VAL A 320 -13.23 -19.79 -6.81
N ASP A 321 -14.50 -19.54 -6.55
CA ASP A 321 -15.54 -19.33 -7.55
C ASP A 321 -15.86 -17.84 -7.67
N TRP A 322 -16.47 -17.43 -8.78
CA TRP A 322 -16.73 -16.03 -9.08
C TRP A 322 -18.23 -15.80 -9.27
N ILE A 323 -18.76 -14.82 -8.56
CA ILE A 323 -20.18 -14.43 -8.58
C ILE A 323 -20.31 -13.06 -9.23
N ASP A 324 -21.22 -12.93 -10.19
CA ASP A 324 -21.43 -11.66 -10.90
C ASP A 324 -21.92 -10.56 -9.96
N VAL A 325 -21.35 -9.36 -10.10
CA VAL A 325 -21.79 -8.16 -9.38
C VAL A 325 -23.13 -7.72 -9.95
N PRO A 326 -24.20 -7.63 -9.13
CA PRO A 326 -25.54 -7.27 -9.61
C PRO A 326 -25.62 -5.84 -10.17
N ASP A 327 -25.09 -4.86 -9.46
CA ASP A 327 -25.06 -3.45 -9.85
C ASP A 327 -23.65 -2.86 -9.59
N ARG A 328 -22.80 -2.90 -10.63
CA ARG A 328 -21.43 -2.38 -10.56
C ARG A 328 -21.35 -0.87 -10.31
N ASP A 329 -22.38 -0.12 -10.69
CA ASP A 329 -22.44 1.33 -10.51
C ASP A 329 -22.89 1.76 -9.11
N ALA A 330 -23.26 0.78 -8.26
CA ALA A 330 -23.69 1.02 -6.88
C ALA A 330 -24.73 2.13 -6.78
N ARG A 331 -25.76 2.10 -7.63
CA ARG A 331 -26.78 3.17 -7.75
C ARG A 331 -27.54 3.40 -6.47
N THR A 332 -27.81 2.33 -5.72
CA THR A 332 -28.60 2.37 -4.48
C THR A 332 -27.87 1.78 -3.29
N VAL A 333 -27.06 0.74 -3.50
CA VAL A 333 -26.36 -0.01 -2.45
C VAL A 333 -24.91 -0.21 -2.87
N ALA A 334 -23.96 0.03 -1.97
CA ALA A 334 -22.54 -0.24 -2.19
C ALA A 334 -22.32 -1.67 -2.69
N VAL A 335 -21.38 -1.87 -3.63
CA VAL A 335 -21.16 -3.17 -4.29
C VAL A 335 -21.00 -4.28 -3.25
N ARG A 336 -20.14 -4.08 -2.23
CA ARG A 336 -19.88 -5.05 -1.15
C ARG A 336 -21.13 -5.46 -0.34
N LYS A 337 -22.22 -4.70 -0.41
CA LYS A 337 -23.47 -4.98 0.31
C LYS A 337 -24.54 -5.69 -0.54
N GLN A 338 -24.25 -6.02 -1.80
CA GLN A 338 -25.23 -6.57 -2.75
C GLN A 338 -25.29 -8.11 -2.73
N PHE A 339 -24.56 -8.77 -1.84
CA PHE A 339 -24.43 -10.23 -1.83
C PHE A 339 -24.86 -10.82 -0.49
N ASP A 340 -25.58 -11.95 -0.55
CA ASP A 340 -25.93 -12.74 0.63
C ASP A 340 -24.75 -13.60 1.09
N GLU A 341 -24.10 -14.30 0.14
CA GLU A 341 -22.96 -15.18 0.41
C GLU A 341 -21.78 -14.83 -0.52
N ILE A 342 -20.80 -14.11 0.01
CA ILE A 342 -19.57 -13.73 -0.68
C ILE A 342 -18.40 -13.75 0.32
N THR A 343 -17.20 -14.05 -0.17
CA THR A 343 -15.99 -13.99 0.66
C THR A 343 -15.48 -12.56 0.76
N ARG A 344 -15.34 -12.07 1.97
CA ARG A 344 -14.84 -10.73 2.30
C ARG A 344 -13.45 -10.79 2.90
N ALA A 345 -12.80 -9.66 2.94
CA ALA A 345 -11.56 -9.43 3.69
C ALA A 345 -11.63 -8.09 4.42
N ARG A 346 -10.75 -7.91 5.38
CA ARG A 346 -10.62 -6.65 6.13
C ARG A 346 -9.62 -5.76 5.40
N LYS A 347 -10.03 -4.51 5.10
CA LYS A 347 -9.13 -3.51 4.52
C LYS A 347 -8.20 -4.12 3.47
N LEU A 348 -8.74 -4.46 2.29
CA LEU A 348 -7.94 -4.91 1.17
C LEU A 348 -7.22 -3.72 0.55
N GLU A 349 -5.94 -3.74 0.66
CA GLU A 349 -5.01 -2.68 0.28
C GLU A 349 -4.34 -2.98 -1.09
N GLY A 350 -3.07 -2.60 -1.20
CA GLY A 350 -2.27 -2.71 -2.39
C GLY A 350 -2.22 -4.11 -3.01
N MET A 351 -1.95 -4.16 -4.31
CA MET A 351 -1.86 -5.41 -5.06
C MET A 351 -0.77 -5.32 -6.13
N TRP A 352 -0.07 -6.43 -6.37
CA TRP A 352 0.95 -6.49 -7.43
C TRP A 352 0.93 -7.81 -8.18
N TRP A 353 1.13 -7.73 -9.50
CA TRP A 353 1.23 -8.92 -10.33
C TRP A 353 2.66 -9.46 -10.33
N GLY A 354 2.82 -10.73 -9.99
CA GLY A 354 4.10 -11.45 -10.01
C GLY A 354 3.91 -12.95 -9.98
N ASP A 355 4.92 -13.72 -10.34
CA ASP A 355 4.91 -15.20 -10.29
C ASP A 355 3.71 -15.88 -10.99
N GLY A 356 3.07 -15.15 -11.91
CA GLY A 356 1.90 -15.64 -12.67
C GLY A 356 0.57 -15.52 -11.94
N GLY A 357 0.51 -14.72 -10.88
CA GLY A 357 -0.68 -14.41 -10.10
C GLY A 357 -0.64 -13.01 -9.46
N ALA A 358 -1.62 -12.71 -8.64
CA ALA A 358 -1.73 -11.46 -7.91
C ALA A 358 -1.39 -11.65 -6.44
N TYR A 359 -0.45 -10.87 -5.92
CA TYR A 359 -0.26 -10.67 -4.47
C TYR A 359 -1.22 -9.59 -4.02
N ILE A 360 -1.91 -9.80 -2.91
CA ILE A 360 -3.00 -8.98 -2.40
C ILE A 360 -2.75 -8.74 -0.92
N VAL A 361 -2.72 -7.49 -0.51
CA VAL A 361 -2.56 -7.10 0.89
C VAL A 361 -3.93 -6.97 1.55
N SER A 362 -4.01 -7.37 2.82
CA SER A 362 -5.10 -7.09 3.74
C SER A 362 -4.46 -6.61 5.04
N SER A 363 -4.77 -5.40 5.47
CA SER A 363 -4.16 -4.83 6.65
C SER A 363 -4.80 -5.33 7.95
N TYR A 364 -5.19 -4.47 8.86
CA TYR A 364 -5.62 -4.87 10.21
C TYR A 364 -6.87 -5.76 10.28
N ALA A 365 -6.84 -6.73 11.24
CA ALA A 365 -8.02 -7.50 11.63
C ALA A 365 -8.21 -7.66 13.14
N ARG A 366 -7.28 -7.17 13.98
CA ARG A 366 -7.29 -7.43 15.44
C ARG A 366 -8.56 -7.02 16.16
N ALA A 367 -9.14 -5.86 15.86
CA ALA A 367 -10.35 -5.38 16.50
C ALA A 367 -11.63 -6.02 15.95
N GLU A 368 -11.62 -6.42 14.67
CA GLU A 368 -12.77 -6.90 13.93
C GLU A 368 -12.88 -8.42 13.90
N SER A 369 -11.78 -9.12 14.21
CA SER A 369 -11.68 -10.58 14.27
C SER A 369 -10.93 -11.04 15.51
N PRO A 370 -11.42 -10.78 16.73
CA PRO A 370 -10.66 -11.05 17.96
C PRO A 370 -10.28 -12.52 18.16
N GLY A 371 -10.98 -13.47 17.55
CA GLY A 371 -10.64 -14.91 17.57
C GLY A 371 -9.51 -15.30 16.60
N ALA A 372 -9.06 -14.39 15.74
CA ALA A 372 -8.00 -14.58 14.75
C ALA A 372 -7.20 -13.28 14.57
N ALA A 373 -6.91 -12.60 15.69
CA ALA A 373 -6.27 -11.29 15.68
C ALA A 373 -4.89 -11.35 14.99
N HIS A 374 -4.67 -10.41 14.07
CA HIS A 374 -3.41 -10.21 13.37
C HIS A 374 -3.35 -8.76 12.86
N ASP A 375 -2.17 -8.31 12.48
CA ASP A 375 -1.94 -6.96 11.97
C ASP A 375 -1.58 -6.93 10.48
N GLY A 376 -1.91 -7.99 9.77
CA GLY A 376 -1.84 -8.00 8.32
C GLY A 376 -1.66 -9.38 7.72
N GLN A 377 -2.08 -9.49 6.46
CA GLN A 377 -1.97 -10.68 5.63
C GLN A 377 -1.53 -10.31 4.22
N VAL A 378 -0.81 -11.22 3.56
CA VAL A 378 -0.63 -11.17 2.11
C VAL A 378 -1.14 -12.46 1.51
N TRP A 379 -2.11 -12.35 0.63
CA TRP A 379 -2.68 -13.45 -0.14
C TRP A 379 -2.07 -13.50 -1.54
N PHE A 380 -1.96 -14.69 -2.09
CA PHE A 380 -1.57 -14.91 -3.49
C PHE A 380 -2.70 -15.59 -4.24
N TYR A 381 -3.26 -14.92 -5.23
CA TYR A 381 -4.26 -15.49 -6.12
C TYR A 381 -3.58 -16.12 -7.36
N ASP A 382 -3.73 -17.45 -7.53
CA ASP A 382 -3.31 -18.17 -8.73
C ASP A 382 -4.52 -18.34 -9.69
N PRO A 383 -4.58 -17.59 -10.79
CA PRO A 383 -5.71 -17.67 -11.71
C PRO A 383 -5.76 -18.96 -12.53
N LYS A 384 -4.65 -19.71 -12.61
CA LYS A 384 -4.62 -21.03 -13.29
C LYS A 384 -5.28 -22.10 -12.42
N ARG A 385 -5.00 -22.07 -11.11
CA ARG A 385 -5.57 -23.01 -10.14
C ARG A 385 -6.90 -22.52 -9.58
N ARG A 386 -7.19 -21.23 -9.72
CA ARG A 386 -8.31 -20.55 -9.07
C ARG A 386 -8.26 -20.72 -7.55
N THR A 387 -7.12 -20.38 -6.97
CA THR A 387 -6.89 -20.52 -5.52
C THR A 387 -6.31 -19.25 -4.95
N LEU A 388 -6.70 -18.93 -3.71
CA LEU A 388 -6.04 -17.98 -2.82
C LEU A 388 -5.17 -18.74 -1.82
N THR A 389 -3.92 -18.33 -1.67
CA THR A 389 -2.97 -18.91 -0.71
C THR A 389 -2.44 -17.82 0.22
N LEU A 390 -2.56 -18.00 1.54
CA LEU A 390 -1.97 -17.09 2.52
C LEU A 390 -0.44 -17.23 2.51
N LYS A 391 0.26 -16.16 2.15
CA LYS A 391 1.72 -16.12 2.00
C LYS A 391 2.44 -15.48 3.16
N VAL A 392 1.89 -14.40 3.70
CA VAL A 392 2.44 -13.68 4.86
C VAL A 392 1.32 -13.49 5.88
N LEU A 393 1.68 -13.61 7.14
CA LEU A 393 0.83 -13.30 8.28
C LEU A 393 1.67 -12.51 9.27
N LEU A 394 1.27 -11.28 9.56
CA LEU A 394 1.83 -10.45 10.62
C LEU A 394 1.04 -10.71 11.90
N GLY A 395 1.71 -11.12 12.97
CA GLY A 395 1.09 -11.24 14.29
C GLY A 395 0.68 -9.85 14.82
N VAL A 396 -0.10 -9.85 15.89
CA VAL A 396 -0.41 -8.60 16.60
C VAL A 396 0.89 -7.97 17.09
N ASN A 397 1.13 -6.72 16.71
CA ASN A 397 2.24 -5.93 17.20
C ASN A 397 1.95 -5.49 18.65
N PRO A 398 2.72 -5.98 19.64
CA PRO A 398 2.47 -5.66 21.05
C PRO A 398 3.00 -4.27 21.44
N ASP A 399 3.90 -3.70 20.64
CA ASP A 399 4.54 -2.41 20.89
C ASP A 399 4.84 -1.69 19.57
N PRO A 400 3.89 -0.90 19.04
CA PRO A 400 4.07 -0.16 17.80
C PRO A 400 5.21 0.90 17.85
N SER A 401 5.69 1.24 19.02
CA SER A 401 6.85 2.15 19.19
C SER A 401 8.20 1.44 19.04
N ALA A 402 8.20 0.10 19.03
CA ALA A 402 9.42 -0.70 18.93
C ALA A 402 9.93 -0.79 17.49
N ASP A 403 11.23 -0.57 17.31
CA ASP A 403 11.89 -0.78 16.02
C ASP A 403 11.88 -2.26 15.61
N GLY A 404 11.49 -2.52 14.35
CA GLY A 404 11.46 -3.87 13.76
C GLY A 404 10.21 -4.70 14.06
N ALA A 405 9.27 -4.19 14.86
CA ALA A 405 7.91 -4.71 14.89
C ALA A 405 7.18 -4.23 13.65
N LEU A 406 6.55 -5.13 12.90
CA LEU A 406 5.94 -4.87 11.60
C LEU A 406 4.45 -5.12 11.66
N ASP A 407 3.66 -4.17 11.19
CA ASP A 407 2.19 -4.27 11.17
C ASP A 407 1.60 -3.50 9.98
N GLY A 408 0.30 -3.41 9.85
CA GLY A 408 -0.43 -2.62 8.88
C GLY A 408 0.15 -2.57 7.46
N PRO A 409 0.42 -3.70 6.78
CA PRO A 409 0.91 -3.65 5.41
C PRO A 409 -0.14 -3.01 4.51
N ASP A 410 0.29 -2.12 3.64
CA ASP A 410 -0.57 -1.43 2.69
C ASP A 410 -0.07 -1.65 1.25
N ASN A 411 0.81 -0.81 0.73
CA ASN A 411 1.28 -0.95 -0.64
C ASN A 411 2.32 -2.08 -0.78
N ILE A 412 2.41 -2.64 -1.99
CA ILE A 412 3.24 -3.83 -2.26
C ILE A 412 3.92 -3.75 -3.63
N THR A 413 5.11 -4.31 -3.74
CA THR A 413 5.75 -4.66 -5.02
C THR A 413 6.42 -6.03 -4.96
N VAL A 414 6.56 -6.69 -6.12
CA VAL A 414 7.35 -7.92 -6.23
C VAL A 414 8.81 -7.58 -6.44
N SER A 415 9.68 -8.11 -5.59
CA SER A 415 11.10 -7.85 -5.64
C SER A 415 11.80 -8.59 -6.79
N PRO A 416 12.65 -7.92 -7.60
CA PRO A 416 13.49 -8.60 -8.59
C PRO A 416 14.53 -9.52 -7.94
N TYR A 417 14.70 -9.44 -6.63
CA TYR A 417 15.61 -10.26 -5.81
C TYR A 417 14.91 -11.44 -5.12
N GLY A 418 13.62 -11.66 -5.41
CA GLY A 418 12.77 -12.70 -4.81
C GLY A 418 11.96 -12.20 -3.63
N GLY A 419 10.78 -12.77 -3.44
CA GLY A 419 9.80 -12.31 -2.46
C GLY A 419 9.13 -10.99 -2.85
N ILE A 420 8.61 -10.31 -1.86
CA ILE A 420 7.85 -9.05 -2.00
C ILE A 420 8.44 -7.98 -1.09
N VAL A 421 8.16 -6.71 -1.39
CA VAL A 421 8.41 -5.56 -0.51
C VAL A 421 7.09 -4.87 -0.25
N LEU A 422 6.89 -4.49 1.00
CA LEU A 422 5.67 -3.89 1.54
C LEU A 422 6.00 -2.52 2.13
N ALA A 423 5.07 -1.60 1.98
CA ALA A 423 5.02 -0.33 2.67
C ALA A 423 4.00 -0.45 3.80
N GLU A 424 4.30 0.14 4.94
CA GLU A 424 3.51 0.07 6.16
C GLU A 424 2.67 1.33 6.35
N ASP A 425 1.36 1.14 6.58
CA ASP A 425 0.41 2.10 7.15
C ASP A 425 -0.08 1.52 8.48
N GLY A 426 0.83 1.47 9.44
CA GLY A 426 0.63 0.87 10.73
C GLY A 426 0.49 1.88 11.87
N GLU A 427 0.56 1.39 13.09
CA GLU A 427 0.63 2.23 14.28
C GLU A 427 2.10 2.56 14.62
N GLY A 428 2.37 3.78 15.10
CA GLY A 428 3.67 4.18 15.65
C GLY A 428 4.78 4.26 14.59
N VAL A 429 5.83 3.46 14.74
CA VAL A 429 7.00 3.49 13.86
C VAL A 429 6.71 2.76 12.55
N GLN A 430 6.97 3.41 11.43
CA GLN A 430 6.63 2.89 10.09
C GLN A 430 7.85 2.31 9.37
N HIS A 431 7.66 1.21 8.63
CA HIS A 431 8.73 0.52 7.90
C HIS A 431 8.42 0.27 6.41
N LEU A 432 9.47 0.25 5.60
CA LEU A 432 9.50 -0.59 4.41
C LEU A 432 10.07 -1.94 4.81
N PHE A 433 9.40 -3.02 4.47
CA PHE A 433 9.87 -4.35 4.83
C PHE A 433 9.73 -5.37 3.69
N GLY A 434 10.59 -6.34 3.68
CA GLY A 434 10.53 -7.45 2.74
C GLY A 434 9.89 -8.68 3.35
N ALA A 435 9.29 -9.53 2.50
CA ALA A 435 8.89 -10.87 2.88
C ALA A 435 9.40 -11.89 1.87
N THR A 436 9.98 -13.00 2.36
CA THR A 436 10.47 -14.09 1.52
C THR A 436 9.33 -14.96 0.99
N ASP A 437 9.61 -15.84 0.03
CA ASP A 437 8.64 -16.81 -0.48
C ASP A 437 8.05 -17.72 0.62
N SER A 438 8.77 -17.88 1.74
CA SER A 438 8.31 -18.65 2.91
C SER A 438 7.55 -17.82 3.96
N GLY A 439 7.31 -16.53 3.70
CA GLY A 439 6.58 -15.63 4.58
C GLY A 439 7.39 -15.04 5.74
N ARG A 440 8.72 -15.21 5.77
CA ARG A 440 9.58 -14.55 6.77
C ARG A 440 9.81 -13.11 6.38
N THR A 441 9.54 -12.19 7.29
CA THR A 441 9.68 -10.74 7.10
C THR A 441 11.03 -10.22 7.61
N TYR A 442 11.43 -9.04 7.09
CA TYR A 442 12.65 -8.34 7.50
C TYR A 442 12.54 -6.85 7.14
N PRO A 443 13.03 -5.94 8.00
CA PRO A 443 13.00 -4.50 7.70
C PRO A 443 13.97 -4.15 6.56
N ILE A 444 13.60 -3.14 5.78
CA ILE A 444 14.41 -2.54 4.70
C ILE A 444 14.71 -1.08 5.02
N ALA A 445 13.73 -0.34 5.53
CA ALA A 445 13.86 1.04 5.96
C ALA A 445 12.91 1.32 7.12
N ARG A 446 13.21 2.37 7.90
CA ARG A 446 12.32 2.94 8.90
C ARG A 446 12.18 4.43 8.64
N ASN A 447 10.96 4.94 8.78
CA ASN A 447 10.69 6.37 8.73
C ASN A 447 11.15 7.03 10.03
N ASP A 448 12.20 7.86 9.96
CA ASP A 448 12.73 8.64 11.09
C ASP A 448 12.19 10.08 11.07
N LEU A 449 11.35 10.46 10.11
CA LEU A 449 10.80 11.82 9.99
C LEU A 449 9.62 12.01 10.95
N ASN A 450 9.90 12.57 12.11
CA ASN A 450 8.86 12.99 13.03
C ASN A 450 8.11 14.21 12.48
N ILE A 451 6.80 14.09 12.24
CA ILE A 451 5.90 15.17 11.82
C ILE A 451 5.05 15.73 12.98
N GLY A 452 5.09 15.07 14.14
CA GLY A 452 4.49 15.51 15.40
C GLY A 452 5.41 16.42 16.21
N THR A 453 5.32 16.33 17.53
CA THR A 453 6.21 17.03 18.47
C THR A 453 7.29 16.10 19.05
N GLU A 454 8.21 16.62 19.84
CA GLU A 454 9.18 15.77 20.57
C GLU A 454 8.49 14.95 21.68
N GLU A 455 7.43 15.50 22.29
CA GLU A 455 6.67 14.86 23.36
C GLU A 455 5.64 13.85 22.82
N GLU A 456 5.11 14.11 21.62
CA GLU A 456 4.14 13.25 20.92
C GLU A 456 4.64 13.03 19.48
N PRO A 457 5.60 12.12 19.27
CA PRO A 457 6.14 11.84 17.94
C PRO A 457 5.09 11.17 17.07
N GLU A 458 5.00 11.62 15.83
CA GLU A 458 4.13 11.06 14.79
C GLU A 458 4.95 10.76 13.54
N TYR A 459 4.79 9.58 13.00
CA TYR A 459 5.46 9.13 11.78
C TYR A 459 4.41 8.78 10.74
N SER A 460 4.47 9.45 9.58
CA SER A 460 3.58 9.11 8.48
C SER A 460 3.94 7.75 7.88
N GLU A 461 2.94 7.08 7.40
CA GLU A 461 3.06 5.85 6.62
C GLU A 461 4.07 5.94 5.47
N PHE A 462 4.57 4.79 5.07
CA PHE A 462 5.18 4.59 3.77
C PHE A 462 4.11 4.22 2.73
N ALA A 463 4.29 4.69 1.50
CA ALA A 463 3.42 4.35 0.38
C ALA A 463 4.20 4.15 -0.92
N GLY A 464 3.53 3.66 -1.96
CA GLY A 464 3.99 3.68 -3.34
C GLY A 464 5.29 2.93 -3.63
N VAL A 465 5.57 1.84 -2.91
CA VAL A 465 6.80 1.07 -3.06
C VAL A 465 6.91 0.39 -4.43
N THR A 466 8.01 0.64 -5.17
CA THR A 466 8.24 0.03 -6.49
C THR A 466 9.73 0.00 -6.86
N PHE A 467 10.16 -1.01 -7.63
CA PHE A 467 11.52 -1.04 -8.18
C PHE A 467 11.62 -0.34 -9.53
N SER A 468 12.78 0.27 -9.79
CA SER A 468 13.14 0.74 -11.14
C SER A 468 13.09 -0.39 -12.15
N PRO A 469 12.88 -0.10 -13.46
CA PRO A 469 12.84 -1.14 -14.50
C PRO A 469 14.10 -2.00 -14.58
N ASP A 470 15.26 -1.49 -14.17
CA ASP A 470 16.52 -2.23 -14.10
C ASP A 470 16.74 -2.94 -12.74
N GLY A 471 15.83 -2.77 -11.79
CA GLY A 471 15.83 -3.39 -10.48
C GLY A 471 16.84 -2.82 -9.48
N LYS A 472 17.56 -1.75 -9.79
CA LYS A 472 18.67 -1.27 -8.93
C LYS A 472 18.24 -0.26 -7.88
N THR A 473 17.13 0.44 -8.10
CA THR A 473 16.60 1.46 -7.21
C THR A 473 15.23 1.03 -6.73
N LEU A 474 15.00 1.11 -5.43
CA LEU A 474 13.66 1.02 -4.84
C LEU A 474 13.16 2.45 -4.63
N TYR A 475 12.00 2.76 -5.18
CA TYR A 475 11.28 4.01 -4.92
C TYR A 475 10.22 3.77 -3.86
N ALA A 476 10.01 4.75 -3.00
CA ALA A 476 8.95 4.74 -2.01
C ALA A 476 8.59 6.16 -1.61
N ASN A 477 7.41 6.34 -1.05
CA ASN A 477 6.93 7.61 -0.53
C ASN A 477 6.86 7.59 1.00
N ILE A 478 7.13 8.74 1.62
CA ILE A 478 6.57 9.10 2.93
C ILE A 478 5.34 9.97 2.60
N GLN A 479 4.13 9.50 2.90
CA GLN A 479 2.88 10.10 2.44
C GLN A 479 2.72 11.55 2.91
N THR A 480 2.94 11.81 4.20
CA THR A 480 2.92 13.16 4.78
C THR A 480 4.35 13.52 5.24
N PRO A 481 4.90 14.62 4.78
CA PRO A 481 4.31 15.73 4.02
C PRO A 481 4.19 15.51 2.50
N GLY A 482 4.62 14.37 1.98
CA GLY A 482 4.70 14.04 0.56
C GLY A 482 6.15 14.08 0.09
N ILE A 483 6.89 12.99 0.29
CA ILE A 483 8.30 12.83 -0.10
C ILE A 483 8.44 11.59 -0.96
N LEU A 484 8.98 11.73 -2.17
CA LEU A 484 9.35 10.60 -3.01
C LEU A 484 10.85 10.33 -2.87
N LEU A 485 11.18 9.11 -2.49
CA LEU A 485 12.53 8.63 -2.20
C LEU A 485 13.03 7.70 -3.30
N ALA A 486 14.33 7.74 -3.58
CA ALA A 486 15.06 6.76 -4.36
C ALA A 486 16.10 6.08 -3.46
N ILE A 487 15.94 4.80 -3.17
CA ILE A 487 16.78 4.02 -2.28
C ILE A 487 17.66 3.09 -3.12
N THR A 488 18.98 3.14 -2.92
CA THR A 488 19.95 2.30 -3.61
C THR A 488 20.84 1.58 -2.59
N GLY A 489 21.35 0.40 -2.96
CA GLY A 489 22.19 -0.36 -2.04
C GLY A 489 22.61 -1.72 -2.59
N PRO A 490 23.28 -2.53 -1.78
CA PRO A 490 23.76 -3.85 -2.15
C PRO A 490 22.61 -4.89 -2.14
N TRP A 491 21.61 -4.69 -2.99
CA TRP A 491 20.51 -5.62 -3.14
C TRP A 491 20.99 -7.05 -3.41
N LYS A 492 20.41 -8.01 -2.73
CA LYS A 492 20.77 -9.43 -2.87
C LYS A 492 19.55 -10.34 -2.82
N ARG A 493 19.63 -11.48 -3.51
CA ARG A 493 18.62 -12.53 -3.37
C ARG A 493 18.73 -13.20 -2.00
N HIS A 494 17.60 -13.33 -1.35
CA HIS A 494 17.47 -14.13 -0.14
C HIS A 494 17.33 -15.60 -0.53
N LYS A 495 18.10 -16.48 0.11
CA LYS A 495 17.95 -17.93 -0.11
C LYS A 495 16.55 -18.34 0.35
N ARG A 496 15.87 -19.13 -0.47
CA ARG A 496 14.56 -19.73 -0.21
C ARG A 496 14.57 -20.57 1.05
#